data_ef8c8c8330d5811a488ba2d9e9618e24
#
_entry.id   ef8c8c8330d5811a488ba2d9e9618e24
#
_cell.length_a   1.000
_cell.length_b   1.000
_cell.length_c   1.000
_cell.angle_alpha   90.00
_cell.angle_beta   90.00
_cell.angle_gamma   90.00
#
_symmetry.space_group_name_H-M   'P 1'
#
loop_
_entity.id
_entity.type
_entity.pdbx_description
1 polymer ?
#
loop_
_entity_poly.entity_id
_entity_poly.type
_entity_poly.pdbx_seq_one_letter_code
_entity_poly.pdbx_strand_id
1 'polypeptide(L)'
;MFSSDPRYGNYLKILQEELVPATGCTEPIAIAYGAAKARELLGVLPESVLVEASGNIIKNVKSVVVPNTDCLKGIEAAAAAGIVAGQSDKILEVIGQVTPAQRAEIRAYLADHPIVVKPAEGDKVFDILMTLRAGNNHVKLRISDYHTHIVYIEKNGEVLFQSGEVLSDSARDMLTDRSCLSVEGVLDFASTCNLEDVRALIERQIDYNYAIAEEGMRHSWGANIGSVLKEHYGVGIYSRARYMAAAGSDARMSGCEMPVIIVSGSGNQGITASVPVVEYAKELNVSRDQMVRAVLLSDLLTIHLKTGIGRLSAYCGAVSAGCSAGAAIAYLHGGGFREIAHTLVNSLAIVSGMICDGAKASCAAKISAAVDAGLVGYSMFRSGQQFRGGDGIVTKGVEETIRNIGRLGRLGMRETDREIIRIMTNQPASEEAD
;
A
#
# COMPACT_ATOMS: atom_id res chain seq x y z
N MET A 1 -25.91 -8.07 -0.80
CA MET A 1 -25.54 -9.16 -1.78
C MET A 1 -25.52 -10.47 -1.03
N PHE A 2 -26.34 -11.44 -1.43
CA PHE A 2 -26.41 -12.77 -0.82
C PHE A 2 -25.49 -13.74 -1.57
N SER A 3 -25.17 -14.88 -0.96
CA SER A 3 -24.30 -15.89 -1.55
C SER A 3 -24.76 -16.48 -2.89
N SER A 4 -26.03 -16.27 -3.24
CA SER A 4 -26.61 -16.64 -4.54
C SER A 4 -26.27 -15.65 -5.67
N ASP A 5 -25.77 -14.45 -5.36
CA ASP A 5 -25.35 -13.47 -6.38
C ASP A 5 -24.05 -13.96 -7.04
N PRO A 6 -23.97 -14.00 -8.37
CA PRO A 6 -22.76 -14.48 -9.07
C PRO A 6 -21.50 -13.67 -8.78
N ARG A 7 -21.64 -12.41 -8.31
CA ARG A 7 -20.51 -11.54 -7.93
C ARG A 7 -19.95 -11.87 -6.54
N TYR A 8 -20.72 -12.53 -5.67
CA TYR A 8 -20.35 -12.77 -4.27
C TYR A 8 -18.96 -13.43 -4.13
N GLY A 9 -18.74 -14.49 -4.88
CA GLY A 9 -17.46 -15.21 -4.87
C GLY A 9 -16.29 -14.33 -5.33
N ASN A 10 -16.51 -13.41 -6.27
CA ASN A 10 -15.48 -12.48 -6.72
C ASN A 10 -15.11 -11.47 -5.63
N TYR A 11 -16.08 -10.93 -4.88
CA TYR A 11 -15.82 -10.05 -3.75
C TYR A 11 -14.95 -10.72 -2.67
N LEU A 12 -15.25 -11.99 -2.33
CA LEU A 12 -14.43 -12.76 -1.38
C LEU A 12 -13.00 -12.97 -1.88
N LYS A 13 -12.83 -13.35 -3.14
CA LYS A 13 -11.51 -13.55 -3.74
C LYS A 13 -10.71 -12.25 -3.79
N ILE A 14 -11.34 -11.13 -4.18
CA ILE A 14 -10.72 -9.81 -4.18
C ILE A 14 -10.21 -9.43 -2.79
N LEU A 15 -11.00 -9.65 -1.74
CA LEU A 15 -10.58 -9.40 -0.37
C LEU A 15 -9.37 -10.28 0.04
N GLN A 16 -9.39 -11.57 -0.30
CA GLN A 16 -8.30 -12.49 -0.01
C GLN A 16 -6.99 -12.12 -0.74
N GLU A 17 -7.10 -11.61 -1.96
CA GLU A 17 -5.95 -11.15 -2.77
C GLU A 17 -5.35 -9.82 -2.23
N GLU A 18 -6.17 -8.94 -1.67
CA GLU A 18 -5.77 -7.58 -1.34
C GLU A 18 -5.46 -7.37 0.15
N LEU A 19 -6.05 -8.18 1.05
CA LEU A 19 -5.91 -8.05 2.50
C LEU A 19 -4.91 -9.09 3.03
N VAL A 20 -3.63 -8.84 2.85
CA VAL A 20 -2.56 -9.76 3.26
C VAL A 20 -1.65 -9.12 4.32
N PRO A 21 -1.06 -9.93 5.23
CA PRO A 21 -0.13 -9.40 6.21
C PRO A 21 1.19 -8.99 5.56
N ALA A 22 1.80 -7.92 6.07
CA ALA A 22 3.13 -7.47 5.69
C ALA A 22 3.81 -6.74 6.86
N THR A 23 5.12 -6.93 7.01
CA THR A 23 5.93 -6.20 7.99
C THR A 23 6.71 -5.08 7.27
N GLY A 24 6.55 -3.85 7.72
CA GLY A 24 7.20 -2.68 7.10
C GLY A 24 6.64 -2.30 5.73
N CYS A 25 7.45 -1.62 4.90
CA CYS A 25 7.06 -1.22 3.55
C CYS A 25 7.19 -2.40 2.59
N THR A 26 6.18 -2.59 1.73
CA THR A 26 6.07 -3.77 0.87
C THR A 26 7.12 -3.87 -0.22
N GLU A 27 7.60 -2.74 -0.76
CA GLU A 27 8.60 -2.74 -1.82
C GLU A 27 10.00 -3.19 -1.34
N PRO A 28 10.57 -2.70 -0.22
CA PRO A 28 11.81 -3.29 0.31
C PRO A 28 11.63 -4.75 0.71
N ILE A 29 10.45 -5.14 1.17
CA ILE A 29 10.18 -6.55 1.50
C ILE A 29 10.15 -7.42 0.24
N ALA A 30 9.62 -6.93 -0.88
CA ALA A 30 9.69 -7.65 -2.17
C ALA A 30 11.15 -7.83 -2.64
N ILE A 31 12.02 -6.83 -2.42
CA ILE A 31 13.45 -6.94 -2.69
C ILE A 31 14.09 -8.00 -1.78
N ALA A 32 13.81 -7.96 -0.47
CA ALA A 32 14.33 -8.94 0.47
C ALA A 32 13.83 -10.37 0.14
N TYR A 33 12.57 -10.52 -0.27
CA TYR A 33 11.99 -11.79 -0.72
C TYR A 33 12.71 -12.35 -1.95
N GLY A 34 12.89 -11.53 -2.99
CA GLY A 34 13.62 -11.94 -4.19
C GLY A 34 15.07 -12.31 -3.88
N ALA A 35 15.73 -11.53 -3.01
CA ALA A 35 17.11 -11.77 -2.59
C ALA A 35 17.25 -13.06 -1.77
N ALA A 36 16.33 -13.33 -0.84
CA ALA A 36 16.29 -14.56 -0.07
C ALA A 36 16.09 -15.79 -0.97
N LYS A 37 15.14 -15.70 -1.92
CA LYS A 37 14.86 -16.78 -2.86
C LYS A 37 16.02 -17.04 -3.81
N ALA A 38 16.65 -15.99 -4.32
CA ALA A 38 17.82 -16.12 -5.19
C ALA A 38 19.04 -16.72 -4.43
N ARG A 39 19.26 -16.32 -3.18
CA ARG A 39 20.31 -16.91 -2.32
C ARG A 39 20.04 -18.38 -2.00
N GLU A 40 18.80 -18.75 -1.71
CA GLU A 40 18.39 -20.15 -1.50
C GLU A 40 18.76 -21.01 -2.73
N LEU A 41 18.47 -20.53 -3.92
CA LEU A 41 18.81 -21.22 -5.17
C LEU A 41 20.31 -21.24 -5.46
N LEU A 42 21.05 -20.18 -5.11
CA LEU A 42 22.50 -20.15 -5.26
C LEU A 42 23.18 -21.16 -4.32
N GLY A 43 22.64 -21.34 -3.11
CA GLY A 43 23.10 -22.30 -2.10
C GLY A 43 24.20 -21.80 -1.17
N VAL A 44 24.78 -20.62 -1.45
CA VAL A 44 25.84 -19.98 -0.67
C VAL A 44 25.60 -18.47 -0.60
N LEU A 45 26.32 -17.77 0.29
CA LEU A 45 26.30 -16.31 0.29
C LEU A 45 26.95 -15.77 -1.00
N PRO A 46 26.32 -14.83 -1.71
CA PRO A 46 26.88 -14.25 -2.93
C PRO A 46 28.04 -13.30 -2.63
N GLU A 47 29.05 -13.33 -3.49
CA GLU A 47 30.21 -12.42 -3.47
C GLU A 47 29.91 -11.09 -4.18
N SER A 48 28.97 -11.09 -5.14
CA SER A 48 28.51 -9.88 -5.82
C SER A 48 27.02 -9.93 -6.10
N VAL A 49 26.38 -8.78 -5.97
CA VAL A 49 24.94 -8.59 -6.12
C VAL A 49 24.67 -7.39 -7.01
N LEU A 50 23.86 -7.61 -8.06
CA LEU A 50 23.30 -6.55 -8.89
C LEU A 50 21.79 -6.57 -8.72
N VAL A 51 21.20 -5.42 -8.42
CA VAL A 51 19.74 -5.20 -8.38
C VAL A 51 19.38 -4.16 -9.44
N GLU A 52 18.63 -4.56 -10.43
CA GLU A 52 18.04 -3.67 -11.43
C GLU A 52 16.58 -3.48 -11.10
N ALA A 53 16.16 -2.23 -10.84
CA ALA A 53 14.83 -1.93 -10.34
C ALA A 53 14.17 -0.81 -11.15
N SER A 54 12.84 -0.90 -11.34
CA SER A 54 12.09 0.19 -11.98
C SER A 54 12.18 1.48 -11.16
N GLY A 55 12.02 2.62 -11.82
CA GLY A 55 12.08 3.92 -11.18
C GLY A 55 11.13 4.05 -9.99
N ASN A 56 9.94 3.44 -10.07
CA ASN A 56 8.98 3.43 -8.96
C ASN A 56 9.46 2.61 -7.76
N ILE A 57 10.14 1.50 -7.97
CA ILE A 57 10.76 0.73 -6.89
C ILE A 57 11.88 1.54 -6.24
N ILE A 58 12.78 2.14 -7.05
CA ILE A 58 13.84 3.02 -6.52
C ILE A 58 13.22 4.16 -5.69
N LYS A 59 12.22 4.85 -6.22
CA LYS A 59 11.49 5.93 -5.54
C LYS A 59 10.95 5.48 -4.17
N ASN A 60 10.29 4.32 -4.12
CA ASN A 60 9.59 3.86 -2.93
C ASN A 60 10.52 3.28 -1.86
N VAL A 61 11.72 2.83 -2.24
CA VAL A 61 12.63 2.15 -1.31
C VAL A 61 13.74 3.06 -0.78
N LYS A 62 14.17 4.06 -1.58
CA LYS A 62 15.37 4.87 -1.29
C LYS A 62 15.45 5.43 0.13
N SER A 63 14.33 5.89 0.70
CA SER A 63 14.30 6.61 1.98
C SER A 63 13.61 5.84 3.12
N VAL A 64 13.11 4.64 2.86
CA VAL A 64 12.36 3.87 3.85
C VAL A 64 13.30 3.00 4.70
N VAL A 65 12.99 2.91 5.99
CA VAL A 65 13.68 2.01 6.90
C VAL A 65 13.26 0.56 6.60
N VAL A 66 14.24 -0.32 6.43
CA VAL A 66 14.02 -1.76 6.31
C VAL A 66 13.82 -2.34 7.71
N PRO A 67 12.71 -3.02 7.98
CA PRO A 67 12.45 -3.60 9.30
C PRO A 67 13.54 -4.58 9.72
N ASN A 68 13.76 -4.73 11.02
CA ASN A 68 14.71 -5.70 11.58
C ASN A 68 16.17 -5.53 11.12
N THR A 69 16.59 -4.31 10.74
CA THR A 69 17.96 -4.03 10.27
C THR A 69 18.66 -2.94 11.08
N ASP A 70 18.15 -2.56 12.26
CA ASP A 70 18.64 -1.43 13.05
C ASP A 70 18.70 -0.12 12.22
N CYS A 71 17.59 0.24 11.62
CA CYS A 71 17.37 1.48 10.86
C CYS A 71 18.15 1.61 9.54
N LEU A 72 18.67 0.54 8.94
CA LEU A 72 19.22 0.59 7.60
C LEU A 72 18.13 0.95 6.58
N LYS A 73 18.51 1.63 5.49
CA LYS A 73 17.60 2.13 4.47
C LYS A 73 18.04 1.72 3.07
N GLY A 74 17.10 1.67 2.16
CA GLY A 74 17.41 1.53 0.74
C GLY A 74 17.33 0.11 0.21
N ILE A 75 17.59 -0.01 -1.08
CA ILE A 75 17.55 -1.28 -1.83
C ILE A 75 18.64 -2.21 -1.34
N GLU A 76 19.84 -1.66 -1.11
CA GLU A 76 20.99 -2.40 -0.66
C GLU A 76 20.74 -3.08 0.70
N ALA A 77 20.14 -2.33 1.63
CA ALA A 77 19.80 -2.86 2.95
C ALA A 77 18.72 -3.96 2.86
N ALA A 78 17.72 -3.78 2.02
CA ALA A 78 16.66 -4.77 1.80
C ALA A 78 17.21 -6.05 1.17
N ALA A 79 18.08 -5.93 0.16
CA ALA A 79 18.70 -7.08 -0.49
C ALA A 79 19.63 -7.83 0.48
N ALA A 80 20.46 -7.12 1.24
CA ALA A 80 21.36 -7.74 2.23
C ALA A 80 20.58 -8.46 3.34
N ALA A 81 19.49 -7.86 3.84
CA ALA A 81 18.63 -8.50 4.84
C ALA A 81 18.02 -9.80 4.31
N GLY A 82 17.56 -9.82 3.06
CA GLY A 82 17.07 -11.02 2.39
C GLY A 82 18.15 -12.09 2.20
N ILE A 83 19.33 -11.69 1.76
CA ILE A 83 20.47 -12.60 1.55
C ILE A 83 20.94 -13.24 2.84
N VAL A 84 21.13 -12.47 3.90
CA VAL A 84 21.74 -12.95 5.14
C VAL A 84 20.74 -13.67 6.03
N ALA A 85 19.55 -13.12 6.20
CA ALA A 85 18.59 -13.57 7.20
C ALA A 85 17.21 -13.96 6.65
N GLY A 86 16.96 -13.75 5.35
CA GLY A 86 15.64 -13.94 4.77
C GLY A 86 15.19 -15.41 4.74
N GLN A 87 13.91 -15.62 5.10
CA GLN A 87 13.19 -16.89 4.99
C GLN A 87 12.19 -16.78 3.83
N SER A 88 12.56 -17.31 2.65
CA SER A 88 11.79 -17.09 1.42
C SER A 88 10.36 -17.65 1.46
N ASP A 89 10.10 -18.68 2.27
CA ASP A 89 8.79 -19.29 2.50
C ASP A 89 7.80 -18.35 3.21
N LYS A 90 8.30 -17.32 3.91
CA LYS A 90 7.50 -16.30 4.61
C LYS A 90 7.04 -15.15 3.71
N ILE A 91 7.44 -15.14 2.45
CA ILE A 91 6.98 -14.16 1.43
C ILE A 91 7.14 -12.70 1.92
N LEU A 92 6.05 -11.99 2.21
CA LEU A 92 6.07 -10.59 2.66
C LEU A 92 6.41 -10.43 4.17
N GLU A 93 6.68 -11.51 4.87
CA GLU A 93 7.23 -11.54 6.23
C GLU A 93 8.66 -12.12 6.25
N VAL A 94 9.32 -12.17 5.10
CA VAL A 94 10.62 -12.80 4.84
C VAL A 94 11.73 -12.43 5.81
N ILE A 95 11.73 -11.22 6.35
CA ILE A 95 12.68 -10.71 7.36
C ILE A 95 12.01 -10.41 8.71
N GLY A 96 10.83 -11.00 8.96
CA GLY A 96 10.07 -10.77 10.20
C GLY A 96 10.72 -11.34 11.46
N GLN A 97 11.67 -12.28 11.34
CA GLN A 97 12.29 -13.00 12.45
C GLN A 97 13.82 -12.83 12.51
N VAL A 98 14.35 -11.69 12.06
CA VAL A 98 15.79 -11.40 12.08
C VAL A 98 16.27 -11.23 13.53
N THR A 99 17.24 -12.05 13.92
CA THR A 99 17.82 -12.01 15.26
C THR A 99 18.83 -10.86 15.43
N PRO A 100 19.15 -10.41 16.65
CA PRO A 100 20.20 -9.40 16.88
C PRO A 100 21.57 -9.79 16.28
N ALA A 101 21.94 -11.07 16.31
CA ALA A 101 23.17 -11.56 15.69
C ALA A 101 23.14 -11.35 14.15
N GLN A 102 22.03 -11.74 13.51
CA GLN A 102 21.86 -11.55 12.07
C GLN A 102 21.83 -10.07 11.66
N ARG A 103 21.37 -9.14 12.51
CA ARG A 103 21.45 -7.68 12.24
C ARG A 103 22.92 -7.23 12.11
N ALA A 104 23.80 -7.74 12.97
CA ALA A 104 25.23 -7.48 12.88
C ALA A 104 25.84 -8.10 11.61
N GLU A 105 25.44 -9.33 11.25
CA GLU A 105 25.88 -10.01 10.03
C GLU A 105 25.44 -9.26 8.76
N ILE A 106 24.20 -8.70 8.73
CA ILE A 106 23.70 -7.87 7.62
C ILE A 106 24.60 -6.64 7.43
N ARG A 107 24.99 -5.97 8.52
CA ARG A 107 25.90 -4.81 8.45
C ARG A 107 27.29 -5.19 7.97
N ALA A 108 27.83 -6.28 8.47
CA ALA A 108 29.13 -6.80 8.02
C ALA A 108 29.09 -7.17 6.53
N TYR A 109 28.04 -7.87 6.10
CA TYR A 109 27.86 -8.24 4.71
C TYR A 109 27.81 -7.02 3.78
N LEU A 110 27.08 -5.96 4.15
CA LEU A 110 27.02 -4.70 3.39
C LEU A 110 28.38 -3.97 3.31
N ALA A 111 29.20 -4.07 4.36
CA ALA A 111 30.52 -3.45 4.38
C ALA A 111 31.50 -4.18 3.46
N ASP A 112 31.44 -5.51 3.42
CA ASP A 112 32.37 -6.36 2.68
C ASP A 112 31.93 -6.62 1.23
N HIS A 113 30.63 -6.56 0.94
CA HIS A 113 30.04 -6.92 -0.35
C HIS A 113 29.14 -5.80 -0.86
N PRO A 114 29.65 -4.83 -1.64
CA PRO A 114 28.86 -3.74 -2.19
C PRO A 114 27.78 -4.29 -3.13
N ILE A 115 26.53 -3.90 -2.86
CA ILE A 115 25.38 -4.22 -3.70
C ILE A 115 25.23 -3.10 -4.72
N VAL A 116 25.29 -3.44 -5.99
CA VAL A 116 25.15 -2.49 -7.09
C VAL A 116 23.65 -2.36 -7.44
N VAL A 117 23.14 -1.14 -7.41
CA VAL A 117 21.75 -0.82 -7.82
C VAL A 117 21.77 -0.04 -9.11
N LYS A 118 20.96 -0.46 -10.08
CA LYS A 118 20.80 0.21 -11.38
C LYS A 118 19.32 0.38 -11.71
N PRO A 119 18.93 1.41 -12.49
CA PRO A 119 17.63 1.46 -13.12
C PRO A 119 17.42 0.25 -14.04
N ALA A 120 16.26 -0.40 -13.95
CA ALA A 120 15.86 -1.45 -14.88
C ALA A 120 15.55 -0.84 -16.26
N GLU A 121 15.85 -1.58 -17.31
CA GLU A 121 15.48 -1.20 -18.68
C GLU A 121 13.98 -1.43 -18.91
N GLY A 122 13.34 -0.50 -19.64
CA GLY A 122 11.92 -0.59 -20.04
C GLY A 122 10.98 0.26 -19.17
N ASP A 123 9.69 0.19 -19.52
CA ASP A 123 8.63 1.06 -18.97
C ASP A 123 7.78 0.40 -17.87
N LYS A 124 8.20 -0.76 -17.35
CA LYS A 124 7.46 -1.43 -16.28
C LYS A 124 7.44 -0.62 -15.00
N VAL A 125 6.26 -0.44 -14.44
CA VAL A 125 6.04 0.32 -13.20
C VAL A 125 6.57 -0.43 -11.99
N PHE A 126 6.40 -1.76 -11.95
CA PHE A 126 6.93 -2.64 -10.91
C PHE A 126 7.82 -3.69 -11.55
N ASP A 127 9.13 -3.59 -11.33
CA ASP A 127 10.11 -4.52 -11.87
C ASP A 127 11.37 -4.55 -10.99
N ILE A 128 11.81 -5.75 -10.63
CA ILE A 128 12.99 -6.01 -9.83
C ILE A 128 13.70 -7.21 -10.44
N LEU A 129 14.84 -7.01 -11.03
CA LEU A 129 15.74 -8.08 -11.51
C LEU A 129 16.96 -8.14 -10.61
N MET A 130 17.24 -9.30 -10.07
CA MET A 130 18.40 -9.56 -9.23
C MET A 130 19.33 -10.54 -9.88
N THR A 131 20.65 -10.26 -9.86
CA THR A 131 21.70 -11.18 -10.24
C THR A 131 22.66 -11.36 -9.07
N LEU A 132 22.70 -12.57 -8.51
CA LEU A 132 23.59 -12.98 -7.43
C LEU A 132 24.68 -13.90 -7.97
N ARG A 133 25.94 -13.68 -7.58
CA ARG A 133 27.09 -14.47 -8.06
C ARG A 133 27.97 -14.93 -6.89
N ALA A 134 28.49 -16.16 -7.00
CA ALA A 134 29.50 -16.72 -6.11
C ALA A 134 30.40 -17.65 -6.93
N GLY A 135 31.70 -17.28 -7.08
CA GLY A 135 32.63 -17.95 -7.99
C GLY A 135 32.06 -18.05 -9.40
N ASN A 136 31.96 -19.26 -9.94
CA ASN A 136 31.40 -19.52 -11.27
C ASN A 136 29.87 -19.67 -11.30
N ASN A 137 29.22 -19.67 -10.14
CA ASN A 137 27.77 -19.84 -10.06
C ASN A 137 27.06 -18.49 -10.05
N HIS A 138 25.91 -18.45 -10.69
CA HIS A 138 25.03 -17.28 -10.62
C HIS A 138 23.55 -17.67 -10.67
N VAL A 139 22.74 -16.81 -10.07
CA VAL A 139 21.28 -16.89 -10.13
C VAL A 139 20.75 -15.54 -10.57
N LYS A 140 19.80 -15.55 -11.53
CA LYS A 140 18.97 -14.41 -11.87
C LYS A 140 17.54 -14.68 -11.45
N LEU A 141 16.90 -13.71 -10.82
CA LEU A 141 15.50 -13.77 -10.41
C LEU A 141 14.82 -12.45 -10.72
N ARG A 142 13.64 -12.50 -11.35
CA ARG A 142 12.84 -11.31 -11.65
C ARG A 142 11.48 -11.39 -10.98
N ILE A 143 11.12 -10.32 -10.26
CA ILE A 143 9.77 -10.07 -9.73
C ILE A 143 9.19 -8.94 -10.55
N SER A 144 7.99 -9.10 -11.09
CA SER A 144 7.34 -8.08 -11.92
C SER A 144 5.86 -7.98 -11.62
N ASP A 145 5.29 -6.80 -11.88
CA ASP A 145 3.87 -6.48 -11.82
C ASP A 145 3.29 -6.35 -10.39
N TYR A 146 3.68 -7.22 -9.43
CA TYR A 146 3.35 -7.11 -8.01
C TYR A 146 4.37 -7.79 -7.10
N HIS A 147 4.32 -7.51 -5.81
CA HIS A 147 5.39 -7.74 -4.82
C HIS A 147 5.87 -9.19 -4.68
N THR A 148 5.05 -10.17 -5.03
CA THR A 148 5.34 -11.60 -4.84
C THR A 148 5.40 -12.38 -6.15
N HIS A 149 5.22 -11.71 -7.30
CA HIS A 149 5.12 -12.36 -8.59
C HIS A 149 6.50 -12.56 -9.21
N ILE A 150 7.11 -13.71 -8.94
CA ILE A 150 8.32 -14.15 -9.61
C ILE A 150 7.94 -14.57 -11.04
N VAL A 151 8.53 -13.92 -12.04
CA VAL A 151 8.27 -14.17 -13.46
C VAL A 151 9.42 -14.91 -14.17
N TYR A 152 10.59 -14.92 -13.57
CA TYR A 152 11.79 -15.53 -14.15
C TYR A 152 12.76 -16.00 -13.09
N ILE A 153 13.32 -17.19 -13.28
CA ILE A 153 14.45 -17.72 -12.50
C ILE A 153 15.40 -18.42 -13.46
N GLU A 154 16.69 -18.08 -13.39
CA GLU A 154 17.79 -18.72 -14.12
C GLU A 154 18.91 -19.07 -13.15
N LYS A 155 19.51 -20.23 -13.29
CA LYS A 155 20.75 -20.63 -12.59
C LYS A 155 21.80 -21.11 -13.57
N ASN A 156 22.97 -20.49 -13.60
CA ASN A 156 24.11 -20.85 -14.46
C ASN A 156 23.76 -20.94 -15.96
N GLY A 157 22.86 -20.09 -16.45
CA GLY A 157 22.39 -20.09 -17.83
C GLY A 157 21.20 -21.04 -18.12
N GLU A 158 20.83 -21.89 -17.16
CA GLU A 158 19.65 -22.75 -17.27
C GLU A 158 18.43 -22.04 -16.70
N VAL A 159 17.35 -21.90 -17.51
CA VAL A 159 16.08 -21.33 -17.09
C VAL A 159 15.32 -22.36 -16.27
N LEU A 160 15.20 -22.11 -14.95
CA LEU A 160 14.47 -22.99 -14.03
C LEU A 160 12.97 -22.68 -13.99
N PHE A 161 12.63 -21.42 -14.21
CA PHE A 161 11.25 -20.94 -14.24
C PHE A 161 11.11 -19.75 -15.16
N GLN A 162 10.09 -19.76 -15.99
CA GLN A 162 9.69 -18.61 -16.77
C GLN A 162 8.16 -18.63 -16.85
N SER A 163 7.54 -17.57 -16.38
CA SER A 163 6.11 -17.34 -16.56
C SER A 163 5.81 -17.25 -18.08
N GLY A 164 4.85 -18.04 -18.55
CA GLY A 164 4.61 -18.27 -19.99
C GLY A 164 4.15 -17.06 -20.81
N GLU A 165 4.06 -15.89 -20.20
CA GLU A 165 3.65 -14.68 -20.89
C GLU A 165 4.45 -13.46 -20.43
N VAL A 166 5.06 -12.76 -21.40
CA VAL A 166 5.51 -11.38 -21.25
C VAL A 166 4.26 -10.50 -21.32
N LEU A 167 3.64 -10.25 -20.18
CA LEU A 167 2.34 -9.62 -20.12
C LEU A 167 2.45 -8.10 -20.01
N SER A 168 2.08 -7.43 -21.07
CA SER A 168 1.90 -5.97 -21.10
C SER A 168 0.65 -5.48 -20.36
N ASP A 169 -0.43 -6.24 -20.30
CA ASP A 169 -1.68 -5.87 -19.58
C ASP A 169 -2.26 -7.02 -18.72
N SER A 170 -1.72 -8.22 -18.79
CA SER A 170 -2.32 -9.46 -18.30
C SER A 170 -1.90 -9.92 -16.89
N ALA A 171 -1.03 -9.21 -16.15
CA ALA A 171 -0.95 -9.38 -14.70
C ALA A 171 -2.31 -9.09 -14.02
N ARG A 172 -3.20 -8.39 -14.73
CA ARG A 172 -4.60 -8.23 -14.35
C ARG A 172 -5.40 -9.53 -14.52
N ASP A 173 -5.06 -10.37 -15.50
CA ASP A 173 -5.79 -11.61 -15.82
C ASP A 173 -5.54 -12.72 -14.78
N MET A 174 -4.47 -12.60 -13.97
CA MET A 174 -4.20 -13.50 -12.83
C MET A 174 -4.97 -13.13 -11.55
N LEU A 175 -5.45 -11.89 -11.45
CA LEU A 175 -6.26 -11.43 -10.33
C LEU A 175 -7.75 -11.52 -10.69
N THR A 176 -8.57 -11.73 -9.67
CA THR A 176 -10.03 -11.71 -9.84
C THR A 176 -10.48 -10.43 -10.53
N ASP A 177 -11.37 -10.53 -11.52
CA ASP A 177 -11.91 -9.38 -12.25
C ASP A 177 -12.57 -8.38 -11.29
N ARG A 178 -12.09 -7.15 -11.33
CA ARG A 178 -12.58 -6.04 -10.48
C ARG A 178 -13.67 -5.22 -11.16
N SER A 179 -14.05 -5.54 -12.40
CA SER A 179 -15.13 -4.84 -13.11
C SER A 179 -16.49 -5.00 -12.42
N CYS A 180 -16.62 -6.04 -11.57
CA CYS A 180 -17.81 -6.27 -10.74
C CYS A 180 -17.97 -5.26 -9.59
N LEU A 181 -16.91 -4.48 -9.26
CA LEU A 181 -16.95 -3.50 -8.18
C LEU A 181 -17.70 -2.24 -8.61
N SER A 182 -18.58 -1.77 -7.74
CA SER A 182 -19.22 -0.46 -7.82
C SER A 182 -19.56 0.00 -6.41
N VAL A 183 -19.72 1.30 -6.19
CA VAL A 183 -20.08 1.85 -4.87
C VAL A 183 -21.38 1.22 -4.33
N GLU A 184 -22.37 1.04 -5.20
CA GLU A 184 -23.64 0.39 -4.84
C GLU A 184 -23.45 -1.09 -4.50
N GLY A 185 -22.69 -1.84 -5.34
CA GLY A 185 -22.40 -3.25 -5.13
C GLY A 185 -21.57 -3.49 -3.87
N VAL A 186 -20.58 -2.61 -3.59
CA VAL A 186 -19.78 -2.64 -2.37
C VAL A 186 -20.63 -2.41 -1.13
N LEU A 187 -21.51 -1.41 -1.16
CA LEU A 187 -22.45 -1.16 -0.05
C LEU A 187 -23.39 -2.34 0.17
N ASP A 188 -23.96 -2.88 -0.89
CA ASP A 188 -24.84 -4.05 -0.82
C ASP A 188 -24.11 -5.26 -0.22
N PHE A 189 -22.89 -5.56 -0.70
CA PHE A 189 -22.08 -6.65 -0.15
C PHE A 189 -21.75 -6.42 1.33
N ALA A 190 -21.20 -5.26 1.70
CA ALA A 190 -20.82 -4.96 3.07
C ALA A 190 -22.02 -5.02 4.06
N SER A 191 -23.21 -4.61 3.60
CA SER A 191 -24.41 -4.58 4.45
C SER A 191 -25.05 -5.95 4.64
N THR A 192 -24.98 -6.86 3.65
CA THR A 192 -25.81 -8.06 3.58
C THR A 192 -25.08 -9.39 3.47
N CYS A 193 -23.74 -9.37 3.27
CA CYS A 193 -22.95 -10.61 3.22
C CYS A 193 -23.03 -11.38 4.52
N ASN A 194 -22.83 -12.70 4.44
CA ASN A 194 -22.59 -13.51 5.62
C ASN A 194 -21.26 -13.11 6.24
N LEU A 195 -21.29 -12.55 7.47
CA LEU A 195 -20.08 -12.07 8.14
C LEU A 195 -19.04 -13.15 8.39
N GLU A 196 -19.45 -14.40 8.56
CA GLU A 196 -18.51 -15.50 8.82
C GLU A 196 -17.54 -15.71 7.65
N ASP A 197 -17.94 -15.36 6.41
CA ASP A 197 -17.07 -15.48 5.23
C ASP A 197 -15.93 -14.45 5.19
N VAL A 198 -16.05 -13.34 5.93
CA VAL A 198 -15.11 -12.21 5.93
C VAL A 198 -14.55 -11.88 7.32
N ARG A 199 -15.19 -12.34 8.39
CA ARG A 199 -14.90 -11.97 9.78
C ARG A 199 -13.43 -12.12 10.13
N ALA A 200 -12.87 -13.31 9.93
CA ALA A 200 -11.48 -13.59 10.31
C ALA A 200 -10.48 -12.67 9.60
N LEU A 201 -10.75 -12.31 8.35
CA LEU A 201 -9.91 -11.44 7.54
C LEU A 201 -9.96 -9.99 8.04
N ILE A 202 -11.17 -9.46 8.24
CA ILE A 202 -11.39 -8.07 8.67
C ILE A 202 -11.00 -7.87 10.14
N GLU A 203 -11.29 -8.82 11.02
CA GLU A 203 -10.88 -8.72 12.43
C GLU A 203 -9.36 -8.72 12.57
N ARG A 204 -8.65 -9.57 11.82
CA ARG A 204 -7.18 -9.55 11.79
C ARG A 204 -6.64 -8.19 11.34
N GLN A 205 -7.27 -7.55 10.33
CA GLN A 205 -6.88 -6.20 9.90
C GLN A 205 -7.13 -5.16 11.00
N ILE A 206 -8.31 -5.19 11.62
CA ILE A 206 -8.62 -4.28 12.74
C ILE A 206 -7.55 -4.41 13.82
N ASP A 207 -7.26 -5.63 14.26
CA ASP A 207 -6.35 -5.88 15.36
C ASP A 207 -4.90 -5.45 15.02
N TYR A 208 -4.38 -5.84 13.87
CA TYR A 208 -3.00 -5.52 13.48
C TYR A 208 -2.81 -4.02 13.22
N ASN A 209 -3.71 -3.42 12.44
CA ASN A 209 -3.57 -2.02 12.05
C ASN A 209 -3.86 -1.07 13.23
N TYR A 210 -4.72 -1.47 14.16
CA TYR A 210 -4.96 -0.71 15.36
C TYR A 210 -3.78 -0.82 16.34
N ALA A 211 -3.20 -2.01 16.50
CA ALA A 211 -2.05 -2.24 17.39
C ALA A 211 -0.84 -1.38 16.99
N ILE A 212 -0.51 -1.28 15.69
CA ILE A 212 0.59 -0.42 15.24
C ILE A 212 0.25 1.08 15.39
N ALA A 213 -1.02 1.46 15.29
CA ALA A 213 -1.45 2.84 15.57
C ALA A 213 -1.27 3.20 17.05
N GLU A 214 -1.62 2.29 17.97
CA GLU A 214 -1.35 2.45 19.40
C GLU A 214 0.15 2.52 19.67
N GLU A 215 0.97 1.69 19.02
CA GLU A 215 2.42 1.72 19.14
C GLU A 215 2.99 3.06 18.71
N GLY A 216 2.51 3.61 17.58
CA GLY A 216 2.90 4.92 17.07
C GLY A 216 2.52 6.09 18.00
N MET A 217 1.48 5.92 18.81
CA MET A 217 1.09 6.91 19.85
C MET A 217 1.83 6.72 21.16
N ARG A 218 2.33 5.51 21.45
CA ARG A 218 3.00 5.17 22.71
C ARG A 218 4.47 5.55 22.71
N HIS A 219 5.12 5.41 21.55
CA HIS A 219 6.53 5.69 21.39
C HIS A 219 6.79 6.73 20.28
N SER A 220 7.99 7.33 20.31
CA SER A 220 8.40 8.30 19.30
C SER A 220 8.86 7.60 18.03
N TRP A 221 8.14 7.81 16.93
CA TRP A 221 8.43 7.25 15.63
C TRP A 221 8.46 8.32 14.53
N GLY A 222 9.50 8.30 13.73
CA GLY A 222 9.60 9.16 12.53
C GLY A 222 9.50 10.64 12.86
N ALA A 223 8.51 11.30 12.25
CA ALA A 223 8.23 12.70 12.48
C ALA A 223 7.18 12.96 13.59
N ASN A 224 6.71 11.91 14.26
CA ASN A 224 5.73 11.99 15.35
C ASN A 224 4.44 12.75 14.98
N ILE A 225 3.99 12.63 13.76
CA ILE A 225 2.82 13.35 13.26
C ILE A 225 1.58 13.05 14.10
N GLY A 226 1.40 11.79 14.52
CA GLY A 226 0.29 11.42 15.41
C GLY A 226 0.29 12.23 16.71
N SER A 227 1.42 12.33 17.39
CA SER A 227 1.57 13.08 18.63
C SER A 227 1.39 14.60 18.42
N VAL A 228 1.99 15.15 17.37
CA VAL A 228 1.84 16.58 16.99
C VAL A 228 0.37 16.91 16.76
N LEU A 229 -0.36 16.10 16.02
CA LEU A 229 -1.79 16.33 15.77
C LEU A 229 -2.62 16.27 17.04
N LYS A 230 -2.36 15.29 17.93
CA LYS A 230 -3.05 15.16 19.22
C LYS A 230 -2.82 16.39 20.10
N GLU A 231 -1.57 16.86 20.18
CA GLU A 231 -1.19 18.03 21.00
C GLU A 231 -1.88 19.32 20.51
N HIS A 232 -1.87 19.57 19.20
CA HIS A 232 -2.33 20.85 18.65
C HIS A 232 -3.82 20.88 18.29
N TYR A 233 -4.44 19.74 18.00
CA TYR A 233 -5.86 19.66 17.59
C TYR A 233 -6.76 18.97 18.61
N GLY A 234 -6.21 18.51 19.74
CA GLY A 234 -6.96 17.91 20.85
C GLY A 234 -7.38 16.46 20.59
N VAL A 235 -8.23 15.94 21.49
CA VAL A 235 -8.56 14.50 21.58
C VAL A 235 -9.97 14.13 21.08
N GLY A 236 -10.72 15.10 20.55
CA GLY A 236 -12.05 14.82 19.97
C GLY A 236 -11.96 13.82 18.82
N ILE A 237 -13.10 13.14 18.53
CA ILE A 237 -13.12 12.04 17.54
C ILE A 237 -12.58 12.45 16.17
N TYR A 238 -12.85 13.67 15.73
CA TYR A 238 -12.36 14.21 14.47
C TYR A 238 -10.83 14.22 14.40
N SER A 239 -10.17 14.70 15.45
CA SER A 239 -8.70 14.70 15.56
C SER A 239 -8.17 13.29 15.79
N ARG A 240 -8.86 12.48 16.63
CA ARG A 240 -8.42 11.14 17.02
C ARG A 240 -8.35 10.21 15.81
N ALA A 241 -9.34 10.21 14.94
CA ALA A 241 -9.34 9.43 13.71
C ALA A 241 -8.12 9.76 12.82
N ARG A 242 -7.75 11.04 12.73
CA ARG A 242 -6.60 11.53 11.96
C ARG A 242 -5.27 11.17 12.59
N TYR A 243 -5.10 11.45 13.90
CA TYR A 243 -3.83 11.25 14.56
C TYR A 243 -3.51 9.76 14.79
N MET A 244 -4.50 8.91 15.03
CA MET A 244 -4.27 7.46 15.18
C MET A 244 -3.81 6.84 13.85
N ALA A 245 -4.44 7.18 12.74
CA ALA A 245 -3.99 6.71 11.42
C ALA A 245 -2.58 7.22 11.07
N ALA A 246 -2.28 8.48 11.38
CA ALA A 246 -0.95 9.05 11.19
C ALA A 246 0.11 8.34 12.04
N ALA A 247 -0.18 8.07 13.32
CA ALA A 247 0.71 7.38 14.24
C ALA A 247 1.08 5.97 13.77
N GLY A 248 0.10 5.20 13.25
CA GLY A 248 0.38 3.89 12.66
C GLY A 248 1.35 3.98 11.47
N SER A 249 1.21 5.03 10.66
CA SER A 249 2.17 5.28 9.57
C SER A 249 3.53 5.77 10.08
N ASP A 250 3.58 6.61 11.12
CA ASP A 250 4.85 7.03 11.75
C ASP A 250 5.66 5.81 12.18
N ALA A 251 5.04 4.88 12.90
CA ALA A 251 5.68 3.64 13.35
C ALA A 251 6.11 2.78 12.14
N ARG A 252 5.19 2.52 11.22
CA ARG A 252 5.45 1.65 10.06
C ARG A 252 6.58 2.18 9.16
N MET A 253 6.58 3.48 8.85
CA MET A 253 7.59 4.08 7.95
C MET A 253 8.96 4.22 8.60
N SER A 254 9.03 4.09 9.92
CA SER A 254 10.26 4.22 10.70
C SER A 254 10.83 2.88 11.18
N GLY A 255 10.33 1.76 10.64
CA GLY A 255 10.91 0.45 10.86
C GLY A 255 10.31 -0.33 12.03
N CYS A 256 9.13 0.04 12.52
CA CYS A 256 8.40 -0.77 13.50
C CYS A 256 8.19 -2.19 12.94
N GLU A 257 8.50 -3.18 13.77
CA GLU A 257 8.51 -4.60 13.39
C GLU A 257 7.12 -5.25 13.44
N MET A 258 6.09 -4.49 13.88
CA MET A 258 4.73 -5.00 13.95
C MET A 258 4.12 -5.18 12.55
N PRO A 259 3.46 -6.31 12.28
CA PRO A 259 2.79 -6.53 11.01
C PRO A 259 1.54 -5.65 10.87
N VAL A 260 1.19 -5.36 9.63
CA VAL A 260 -0.07 -4.71 9.25
C VAL A 260 -0.78 -5.55 8.20
N ILE A 261 -2.09 -5.40 8.07
CA ILE A 261 -2.81 -5.90 6.91
C ILE A 261 -2.86 -4.78 5.86
N ILE A 262 -2.30 -5.08 4.69
CA ILE A 262 -2.25 -4.15 3.56
C ILE A 262 -3.59 -4.09 2.84
N VAL A 263 -3.83 -3.01 2.10
CA VAL A 263 -4.92 -2.88 1.12
C VAL A 263 -4.32 -2.36 -0.18
N SER A 264 -4.65 -2.98 -1.29
CA SER A 264 -4.13 -2.61 -2.63
C SER A 264 -2.60 -2.45 -2.67
N GLY A 265 -1.88 -3.37 -2.01
CA GLY A 265 -0.42 -3.43 -2.00
C GLY A 265 0.26 -2.46 -1.04
N SER A 266 -0.46 -1.76 -0.15
CA SER A 266 0.14 -0.82 0.80
C SER A 266 -0.41 -0.93 2.21
N GLY A 267 0.48 -1.09 3.21
CA GLY A 267 0.08 -1.09 4.63
C GLY A 267 -0.42 0.28 5.08
N ASN A 268 0.12 1.38 4.54
CA ASN A 268 -0.41 2.71 4.83
C ASN A 268 -1.86 2.87 4.36
N GLN A 269 -2.24 2.27 3.22
CA GLN A 269 -3.64 2.23 2.79
C GLN A 269 -4.48 1.39 3.75
N GLY A 270 -3.99 0.22 4.17
CA GLY A 270 -4.69 -0.63 5.14
C GLY A 270 -4.95 0.09 6.48
N ILE A 271 -3.93 0.77 7.03
CA ILE A 271 -4.06 1.58 8.25
C ILE A 271 -5.10 2.70 8.03
N THR A 272 -5.01 3.42 6.91
CA THR A 272 -5.89 4.56 6.61
C THR A 272 -7.33 4.13 6.39
N ALA A 273 -7.56 2.98 5.76
CA ALA A 273 -8.90 2.45 5.52
C ALA A 273 -9.57 1.92 6.79
N SER A 274 -8.79 1.39 7.76
CA SER A 274 -9.34 0.72 8.95
C SER A 274 -9.34 1.59 10.20
N VAL A 275 -8.20 2.19 10.58
CA VAL A 275 -8.05 2.84 11.91
C VAL A 275 -9.04 3.99 12.15
N PRO A 276 -9.27 4.94 11.22
CA PRO A 276 -10.28 5.99 11.42
C PRO A 276 -11.69 5.45 11.61
N VAL A 277 -12.02 4.39 10.88
CA VAL A 277 -13.34 3.73 10.96
C VAL A 277 -13.52 3.05 12.32
N VAL A 278 -12.47 2.37 12.83
CA VAL A 278 -12.46 1.75 14.15
C VAL A 278 -12.64 2.80 15.26
N GLU A 279 -11.99 3.96 15.13
CA GLU A 279 -12.13 5.06 16.10
C GLU A 279 -13.58 5.58 16.16
N TYR A 280 -14.21 5.80 15.01
CA TYR A 280 -15.60 6.20 14.96
C TYR A 280 -16.56 5.10 15.44
N ALA A 281 -16.29 3.84 15.11
CA ALA A 281 -17.08 2.72 15.59
C ALA A 281 -17.06 2.60 17.12
N LYS A 282 -15.88 2.84 17.75
CA LYS A 282 -15.73 2.90 19.22
C LYS A 282 -16.48 4.11 19.80
N GLU A 283 -16.33 5.29 19.20
CA GLU A 283 -16.99 6.52 19.67
C GLU A 283 -18.52 6.39 19.65
N LEU A 284 -19.05 5.78 18.59
CA LEU A 284 -20.49 5.57 18.43
C LEU A 284 -21.00 4.35 19.21
N ASN A 285 -20.10 3.59 19.88
CA ASN A 285 -20.42 2.39 20.62
C ASN A 285 -21.26 1.38 19.81
N VAL A 286 -20.91 1.21 18.54
CA VAL A 286 -21.59 0.24 17.67
C VAL A 286 -21.16 -1.20 17.97
N SER A 287 -21.95 -2.17 17.53
CA SER A 287 -21.61 -3.59 17.70
C SER A 287 -20.35 -3.95 16.91
N ARG A 288 -19.67 -5.04 17.33
CA ARG A 288 -18.50 -5.57 16.60
C ARG A 288 -18.86 -5.90 15.15
N ASP A 289 -20.05 -6.43 14.90
CA ASP A 289 -20.51 -6.73 13.54
C ASP A 289 -20.67 -5.49 12.68
N GLN A 290 -21.18 -4.40 13.24
CA GLN A 290 -21.26 -3.11 12.52
C GLN A 290 -19.87 -2.53 12.24
N MET A 291 -18.92 -2.65 13.18
CA MET A 291 -17.52 -2.25 12.97
C MET A 291 -16.90 -3.06 11.83
N VAL A 292 -17.05 -4.39 11.83
CA VAL A 292 -16.54 -5.28 10.76
C VAL A 292 -17.13 -4.89 9.41
N ARG A 293 -18.46 -4.65 9.32
CA ARG A 293 -19.10 -4.21 8.07
C ARG A 293 -18.60 -2.86 7.59
N ALA A 294 -18.35 -1.91 8.48
CA ALA A 294 -17.85 -0.59 8.12
C ALA A 294 -16.40 -0.64 7.61
N VAL A 295 -15.52 -1.44 8.25
CA VAL A 295 -14.15 -1.65 7.76
C VAL A 295 -14.15 -2.38 6.42
N LEU A 296 -14.98 -3.43 6.26
CA LEU A 296 -15.18 -4.13 4.99
C LEU A 296 -15.62 -3.18 3.87
N LEU A 297 -16.56 -2.27 4.14
CA LEU A 297 -17.00 -1.23 3.21
C LEU A 297 -15.83 -0.32 2.81
N SER A 298 -15.06 0.16 3.78
CA SER A 298 -13.90 1.02 3.54
C SER A 298 -12.83 0.36 2.68
N ASP A 299 -12.53 -0.91 2.94
CA ASP A 299 -11.54 -1.68 2.17
C ASP A 299 -11.97 -1.87 0.71
N LEU A 300 -13.19 -2.33 0.50
CA LEU A 300 -13.71 -2.57 -0.86
C LEU A 300 -13.82 -1.27 -1.66
N LEU A 301 -14.23 -0.15 -1.04
CA LEU A 301 -14.22 1.16 -1.68
C LEU A 301 -12.77 1.60 -2.01
N THR A 302 -11.82 1.36 -1.11
CA THR A 302 -10.41 1.66 -1.36
C THR A 302 -9.88 0.86 -2.56
N ILE A 303 -10.18 -0.42 -2.62
CA ILE A 303 -9.80 -1.31 -3.74
C ILE A 303 -10.45 -0.81 -5.04
N HIS A 304 -11.74 -0.48 -5.00
CA HIS A 304 -12.47 0.04 -6.17
C HIS A 304 -11.85 1.32 -6.72
N LEU A 305 -11.59 2.32 -5.87
CA LEU A 305 -10.91 3.55 -6.26
C LEU A 305 -9.50 3.30 -6.82
N LYS A 306 -8.74 2.39 -6.19
CA LYS A 306 -7.37 2.06 -6.63
C LYS A 306 -7.30 1.31 -7.95
N THR A 307 -8.35 0.56 -8.30
CA THR A 307 -8.40 -0.22 -9.55
C THR A 307 -8.17 0.66 -10.78
N GLY A 308 -8.76 1.86 -10.82
CA GLY A 308 -8.59 2.81 -11.91
C GLY A 308 -7.21 3.49 -11.96
N ILE A 309 -6.57 3.66 -10.80
CA ILE A 309 -5.27 4.35 -10.64
C ILE A 309 -4.10 3.40 -10.92
N GLY A 310 -4.19 2.17 -10.44
CA GLY A 310 -3.11 1.18 -10.43
C GLY A 310 -2.37 1.09 -9.10
N ARG A 311 -1.53 0.05 -8.93
CA ARG A 311 -0.84 -0.22 -7.66
C ARG A 311 0.22 0.83 -7.33
N LEU A 312 1.05 1.21 -8.30
CA LEU A 312 2.05 2.27 -8.18
C LEU A 312 1.72 3.41 -9.13
N SER A 313 1.81 4.63 -8.63
CA SER A 313 1.52 5.87 -9.38
C SER A 313 2.05 7.06 -8.58
N ALA A 314 2.23 8.20 -9.22
CA ALA A 314 2.40 9.47 -8.52
C ALA A 314 1.15 9.93 -7.75
N TYR A 315 -0.01 9.31 -7.99
CA TYR A 315 -1.22 9.55 -7.19
C TYR A 315 -1.13 8.81 -5.84
N CYS A 316 -1.20 9.53 -4.74
CA CYS A 316 -1.06 8.96 -3.40
C CYS A 316 -2.21 8.02 -3.04
N GLY A 317 -1.90 6.76 -2.71
CA GLY A 317 -2.90 5.77 -2.32
C GLY A 317 -3.65 6.10 -1.04
N ALA A 318 -3.07 6.91 -0.15
CA ALA A 318 -3.74 7.39 1.06
C ALA A 318 -5.03 8.17 0.75
N VAL A 319 -5.10 8.84 -0.41
CA VAL A 319 -6.31 9.55 -0.87
C VAL A 319 -7.49 8.59 -1.00
N SER A 320 -7.29 7.49 -1.73
CA SER A 320 -8.35 6.47 -1.90
C SER A 320 -8.82 5.93 -0.55
N ALA A 321 -7.88 5.59 0.33
CA ALA A 321 -8.21 5.02 1.64
C ALA A 321 -8.87 6.04 2.60
N GLY A 322 -8.41 7.30 2.62
CA GLY A 322 -9.01 8.34 3.46
C GLY A 322 -10.42 8.73 3.03
N CYS A 323 -10.66 8.84 1.70
CA CYS A 323 -12.00 9.06 1.16
C CYS A 323 -12.95 7.89 1.48
N SER A 324 -12.46 6.66 1.36
CA SER A 324 -13.22 5.45 1.68
C SER A 324 -13.53 5.34 3.18
N ALA A 325 -12.58 5.69 4.04
CA ALA A 325 -12.81 5.77 5.49
C ALA A 325 -13.91 6.79 5.83
N GLY A 326 -13.90 7.97 5.19
CA GLY A 326 -14.98 8.96 5.35
C GLY A 326 -16.34 8.41 4.95
N ALA A 327 -16.43 7.68 3.84
CA ALA A 327 -17.65 7.02 3.39
C ALA A 327 -18.13 5.92 4.35
N ALA A 328 -17.19 5.13 4.92
CA ALA A 328 -17.53 4.13 5.93
C ALA A 328 -17.96 4.77 7.26
N ILE A 329 -17.44 5.93 7.61
CA ILE A 329 -17.91 6.72 8.76
C ILE A 329 -19.33 7.20 8.51
N ALA A 330 -19.66 7.67 7.28
CA ALA A 330 -21.02 7.99 6.92
C ALA A 330 -21.98 6.79 7.09
N TYR A 331 -21.53 5.58 6.70
CA TYR A 331 -22.27 4.33 6.91
C TYR A 331 -22.51 4.05 8.41
N LEU A 332 -21.49 4.23 9.28
CA LEU A 332 -21.63 4.06 10.74
C LEU A 332 -22.70 4.99 11.34
N HIS A 333 -22.90 6.15 10.75
CA HIS A 333 -23.95 7.08 11.13
C HIS A 333 -25.33 6.76 10.51
N GLY A 334 -25.49 5.59 9.91
CA GLY A 334 -26.75 5.13 9.28
C GLY A 334 -26.92 5.61 7.84
N GLY A 335 -25.88 6.15 7.22
CA GLY A 335 -25.90 6.61 5.84
C GLY A 335 -26.04 5.44 4.85
N GLY A 336 -26.89 5.65 3.81
CA GLY A 336 -27.05 4.75 2.68
C GLY A 336 -26.19 5.16 1.48
N PHE A 337 -26.60 4.69 0.29
CA PHE A 337 -25.87 4.95 -0.97
C PHE A 337 -25.62 6.45 -1.22
N ARG A 338 -26.64 7.29 -0.97
CA ARG A 338 -26.55 8.73 -1.23
C ARG A 338 -25.47 9.40 -0.38
N GLU A 339 -25.46 9.10 0.93
CA GLU A 339 -24.49 9.65 1.88
C GLU A 339 -23.07 9.23 1.51
N ILE A 340 -22.89 7.96 1.21
CA ILE A 340 -21.60 7.36 0.82
C ILE A 340 -21.11 7.97 -0.48
N ALA A 341 -21.94 8.03 -1.52
CA ALA A 341 -21.58 8.54 -2.83
C ALA A 341 -21.17 10.03 -2.78
N HIS A 342 -21.95 10.87 -2.06
CA HIS A 342 -21.60 12.28 -1.91
C HIS A 342 -20.35 12.49 -1.06
N THR A 343 -20.16 11.71 0.00
CA THR A 343 -18.93 11.74 0.79
C THR A 343 -17.70 11.44 -0.07
N LEU A 344 -17.78 10.40 -0.89
CA LEU A 344 -16.69 10.04 -1.81
C LEU A 344 -16.41 11.15 -2.82
N VAL A 345 -17.42 11.68 -3.49
CA VAL A 345 -17.25 12.74 -4.49
C VAL A 345 -16.65 14.00 -3.86
N ASN A 346 -17.21 14.46 -2.71
CA ASN A 346 -16.68 15.62 -2.01
C ASN A 346 -15.22 15.43 -1.60
N SER A 347 -14.90 14.29 -0.99
CA SER A 347 -13.54 13.97 -0.52
C SER A 347 -12.54 13.92 -1.67
N LEU A 348 -12.89 13.25 -2.76
CA LEU A 348 -12.03 13.13 -3.95
C LEU A 348 -11.79 14.49 -4.61
N ALA A 349 -12.80 15.36 -4.66
CA ALA A 349 -12.63 16.73 -5.18
C ALA A 349 -11.65 17.57 -4.34
N ILE A 350 -11.62 17.36 -3.01
CA ILE A 350 -10.76 18.10 -2.09
C ILE A 350 -9.29 17.70 -2.25
N VAL A 351 -9.00 16.38 -2.36
CA VAL A 351 -7.65 15.86 -2.11
C VAL A 351 -7.03 15.13 -3.31
N SER A 352 -7.64 15.19 -4.50
CA SER A 352 -7.19 14.44 -5.69
C SER A 352 -5.82 14.84 -6.26
N GLY A 353 -5.21 15.91 -5.79
CA GLY A 353 -3.89 16.38 -6.23
C GLY A 353 -2.71 15.93 -5.37
N MET A 354 -2.93 15.13 -4.33
CA MET A 354 -1.85 14.68 -3.43
C MET A 354 -0.92 13.69 -4.14
N ILE A 355 0.35 14.06 -4.28
CA ILE A 355 1.36 13.22 -4.94
C ILE A 355 1.96 12.18 -4.01
N CYS A 356 2.38 11.04 -4.61
CA CYS A 356 3.19 10.01 -3.98
C CYS A 356 4.64 10.12 -4.48
N ASP A 357 5.53 10.52 -3.60
CA ASP A 357 6.97 10.66 -3.82
C ASP A 357 7.77 9.63 -3.02
N GLY A 358 7.22 8.43 -2.86
CA GLY A 358 7.84 7.30 -2.16
C GLY A 358 7.50 7.20 -0.69
N ALA A 359 7.86 6.07 -0.09
CA ALA A 359 7.61 5.77 1.32
C ALA A 359 8.60 6.49 2.24
N LYS A 360 8.09 7.26 3.21
CA LYS A 360 8.90 8.05 4.15
C LYS A 360 8.04 8.67 5.27
N ALA A 361 8.65 9.34 6.23
CA ALA A 361 7.98 9.92 7.39
C ALA A 361 6.82 10.87 7.03
N SER A 362 6.91 11.63 5.92
CA SER A 362 5.82 12.52 5.50
C SER A 362 4.53 11.80 5.08
N CYS A 363 4.55 10.46 4.90
CA CYS A 363 3.35 9.69 4.63
C CYS A 363 2.31 9.81 5.75
N ALA A 364 2.74 9.90 7.01
CA ALA A 364 1.86 10.09 8.16
C ALA A 364 1.02 11.38 8.04
N ALA A 365 1.64 12.49 7.63
CA ALA A 365 0.94 13.75 7.42
C ALA A 365 -0.01 13.68 6.22
N LYS A 366 0.38 13.01 5.13
CA LYS A 366 -0.49 12.80 3.96
C LYS A 366 -1.71 11.95 4.32
N ILE A 367 -1.55 10.94 5.16
CA ILE A 367 -2.66 10.12 5.69
C ILE A 367 -3.62 10.99 6.49
N SER A 368 -3.12 11.79 7.43
CA SER A 368 -3.97 12.72 8.19
C SER A 368 -4.78 13.64 7.28
N ALA A 369 -4.16 14.21 6.24
CA ALA A 369 -4.84 15.10 5.30
C ALA A 369 -5.89 14.34 4.45
N ALA A 370 -5.62 13.09 4.08
CA ALA A 370 -6.58 12.27 3.34
C ALA A 370 -7.79 11.87 4.19
N VAL A 371 -7.59 11.52 5.46
CA VAL A 371 -8.65 11.25 6.43
C VAL A 371 -9.47 12.52 6.69
N ASP A 372 -8.80 13.67 6.84
CA ASP A 372 -9.44 14.97 6.98
C ASP A 372 -10.39 15.27 5.82
N ALA A 373 -9.94 15.08 4.58
CA ALA A 373 -10.78 15.25 3.40
C ALA A 373 -12.02 14.32 3.42
N GLY A 374 -11.85 13.06 3.87
CA GLY A 374 -12.96 12.12 4.08
C GLY A 374 -14.00 12.64 5.07
N LEU A 375 -13.53 13.15 6.21
CA LEU A 375 -14.39 13.71 7.27
C LEU A 375 -15.07 15.02 6.83
N VAL A 376 -14.35 15.91 6.14
CA VAL A 376 -14.91 17.13 5.56
C VAL A 376 -15.98 16.79 4.52
N GLY A 377 -15.69 15.83 3.63
CA GLY A 377 -16.64 15.39 2.61
C GLY A 377 -17.96 14.88 3.19
N TYR A 378 -17.90 14.14 4.29
CA TYR A 378 -19.08 13.70 5.04
C TYR A 378 -19.78 14.87 5.74
N SER A 379 -19.02 15.75 6.40
CA SER A 379 -19.58 16.92 7.10
C SER A 379 -20.29 17.87 6.13
N MET A 380 -19.76 18.07 4.93
CA MET A 380 -20.39 18.84 3.87
C MET A 380 -21.77 18.26 3.53
N PHE A 381 -21.84 16.94 3.30
CA PHE A 381 -23.10 16.29 3.00
C PHE A 381 -24.12 16.48 4.12
N ARG A 382 -23.72 16.27 5.38
CA ARG A 382 -24.60 16.50 6.55
C ARG A 382 -25.14 17.93 6.64
N SER A 383 -24.38 18.90 6.15
CA SER A 383 -24.76 20.32 6.10
C SER A 383 -25.54 20.66 4.82
N GLY A 384 -25.94 19.68 4.02
CA GLY A 384 -26.65 19.90 2.76
C GLY A 384 -25.80 20.47 1.63
N GLN A 385 -24.46 20.40 1.78
CA GLN A 385 -23.49 20.92 0.81
C GLN A 385 -22.87 19.79 -0.01
N GLN A 386 -22.57 20.06 -1.27
CA GLN A 386 -21.92 19.11 -2.17
C GLN A 386 -21.24 19.84 -3.35
N PHE A 387 -20.18 19.25 -3.87
CA PHE A 387 -19.69 19.59 -5.20
C PHE A 387 -20.59 18.96 -6.27
N ARG A 388 -20.76 19.66 -7.38
CA ARG A 388 -21.70 19.27 -8.43
C ARG A 388 -21.00 18.80 -9.68
N GLY A 389 -21.68 18.02 -10.49
CA GLY A 389 -21.20 17.65 -11.81
C GLY A 389 -20.94 18.91 -12.64
N GLY A 390 -19.69 19.04 -13.14
CA GLY A 390 -19.18 20.24 -13.81
C GLY A 390 -18.21 21.08 -12.96
N ASP A 391 -18.07 20.77 -11.67
CA ASP A 391 -17.04 21.40 -10.83
C ASP A 391 -15.68 20.72 -11.08
N GLY A 392 -14.95 21.24 -12.06
CA GLY A 392 -13.63 20.70 -12.45
C GLY A 392 -13.72 19.25 -12.96
N ILE A 393 -13.06 18.33 -12.25
CA ILE A 393 -13.02 16.90 -12.61
C ILE A 393 -14.21 16.09 -12.06
N VAL A 394 -15.05 16.73 -11.27
CA VAL A 394 -16.29 16.12 -10.74
C VAL A 394 -17.33 16.05 -11.85
N THR A 395 -17.93 14.87 -12.04
CA THR A 395 -18.98 14.64 -13.04
C THR A 395 -20.26 14.16 -12.37
N LYS A 396 -21.35 14.09 -13.15
CA LYS A 396 -22.61 13.56 -12.66
C LYS A 396 -22.45 12.05 -12.39
N GLY A 397 -22.59 11.66 -11.12
CA GLY A 397 -22.48 10.28 -10.67
C GLY A 397 -21.11 9.94 -10.06
N VAL A 398 -21.15 9.13 -9.00
CA VAL A 398 -19.94 8.76 -8.23
C VAL A 398 -19.00 7.92 -9.09
N GLU A 399 -19.47 6.97 -9.86
CA GLU A 399 -18.66 6.08 -10.69
C GLU A 399 -17.90 6.83 -11.79
N GLU A 400 -18.52 7.82 -12.43
CA GLU A 400 -17.87 8.64 -13.43
C GLU A 400 -16.76 9.52 -12.81
N THR A 401 -17.03 10.08 -11.63
CA THR A 401 -16.00 10.82 -10.89
C THR A 401 -14.84 9.91 -10.52
N ILE A 402 -15.09 8.69 -10.04
CA ILE A 402 -14.05 7.69 -9.75
C ILE A 402 -13.23 7.36 -11.00
N ARG A 403 -13.88 7.18 -12.15
CA ARG A 403 -13.18 6.95 -13.44
C ARG A 403 -12.28 8.11 -13.86
N ASN A 404 -12.73 9.35 -13.66
CA ASN A 404 -11.92 10.54 -13.96
C ASN A 404 -10.68 10.60 -13.06
N ILE A 405 -10.84 10.34 -11.75
CA ILE A 405 -9.73 10.26 -10.79
C ILE A 405 -8.76 9.12 -11.17
N GLY A 406 -9.30 7.96 -11.51
CA GLY A 406 -8.51 6.82 -11.98
C GLY A 406 -7.68 7.17 -13.23
N ARG A 407 -8.30 7.82 -14.22
CA ARG A 407 -7.64 8.28 -15.44
C ARG A 407 -6.55 9.31 -15.14
N LEU A 408 -6.86 10.31 -14.28
CA LEU A 408 -5.87 11.31 -13.85
C LEU A 408 -4.66 10.64 -13.20
N GLY A 409 -4.88 9.76 -12.22
CA GLY A 409 -3.81 9.07 -11.50
C GLY A 409 -3.00 8.11 -12.38
N ARG A 410 -3.65 7.42 -13.32
CA ARG A 410 -3.00 6.42 -14.16
C ARG A 410 -2.30 7.02 -15.38
N LEU A 411 -2.92 7.99 -16.05
CA LEU A 411 -2.41 8.55 -17.29
C LEU A 411 -1.87 9.96 -17.09
N GLY A 412 -2.64 10.84 -16.43
CA GLY A 412 -2.28 12.24 -16.28
C GLY A 412 -1.05 12.48 -15.41
N MET A 413 -0.77 11.59 -14.43
CA MET A 413 0.38 11.74 -13.54
C MET A 413 1.64 10.97 -13.98
N ARG A 414 1.70 10.45 -15.21
CA ARG A 414 2.89 9.72 -15.70
C ARG A 414 4.14 10.59 -15.73
N GLU A 415 4.04 11.80 -16.29
CA GLU A 415 5.17 12.74 -16.33
C GLU A 415 5.53 13.24 -14.92
N THR A 416 4.53 13.49 -14.09
CA THR A 416 4.75 13.79 -12.65
C THR A 416 5.56 12.69 -11.96
N ASP A 417 5.25 11.42 -12.24
CA ASP A 417 5.98 10.28 -11.66
C ASP A 417 7.43 10.22 -12.17
N ARG A 418 7.63 10.41 -13.46
CA ARG A 418 8.97 10.49 -14.07
C ARG A 418 9.81 11.62 -13.48
N GLU A 419 9.20 12.81 -13.33
CA GLU A 419 9.91 13.96 -12.78
C GLU A 419 10.27 13.76 -11.30
N ILE A 420 9.36 13.20 -10.49
CA ILE A 420 9.67 12.81 -9.11
C ILE A 420 10.87 11.86 -9.06
N ILE A 421 10.91 10.84 -9.93
CA ILE A 421 12.03 9.89 -9.99
C ILE A 421 13.33 10.62 -10.37
N ARG A 422 13.33 11.51 -11.36
CA ARG A 422 14.51 12.32 -11.74
C ARG A 422 15.03 13.14 -10.58
N ILE A 423 14.15 13.90 -9.91
CA ILE A 423 14.51 14.69 -8.71
C ILE A 423 15.14 13.79 -7.65
N MET A 424 14.53 12.65 -7.36
CA MET A 424 15.03 11.74 -6.32
C MET A 424 16.34 11.06 -6.66
N THR A 425 16.63 10.85 -7.95
CA THR A 425 17.87 10.23 -8.43
C THR A 425 18.96 11.22 -8.82
N ASN A 426 18.72 12.53 -8.62
CA ASN A 426 19.61 13.63 -9.02
C ASN A 426 19.94 13.61 -10.52
N GLN A 427 19.03 13.17 -11.37
CA GLN A 427 19.15 13.24 -12.80
C GLN A 427 18.80 14.67 -13.29
N PRO A 428 19.47 15.18 -14.35
CA PRO A 428 19.11 16.49 -14.91
C PRO A 428 17.65 16.49 -15.39
N ALA A 429 17.01 17.65 -15.32
CA ALA A 429 15.70 17.86 -15.96
C ALA A 429 15.81 17.45 -17.42
N SER A 430 14.74 16.87 -17.99
CA SER A 430 14.71 16.69 -19.43
C SER A 430 14.80 18.09 -20.06
N GLU A 431 15.78 18.29 -20.93
CA GLU A 431 15.74 19.42 -21.87
C GLU A 431 14.53 19.17 -22.78
N GLU A 432 13.35 19.56 -22.35
CA GLU A 432 12.24 19.72 -23.27
C GLU A 432 12.50 20.98 -24.04
N ALA A 433 12.65 20.81 -25.33
CA ALA A 433 12.57 21.89 -26.28
C ALA A 433 11.25 22.65 -26.07
N ASP A 434 11.35 23.95 -25.80
CA ASP A 434 10.26 24.91 -25.88
C ASP A 434 9.57 24.87 -27.25
#